data_5b8b21fa0ce6e450a66dfaf315fa1ff9
#
_entry.id   5b8b21fa0ce6e450a66dfaf315fa1ff9
#
_cell.length_a   1.000
_cell.length_b   1.000
_cell.length_c   1.000
_cell.angle_alpha   90.00
_cell.angle_beta   90.00
_cell.angle_gamma   90.00
#
_symmetry.space_group_name_H-M   'P 1'
#
loop_
_entity.id
_entity.type
_entity.pdbx_description
1 polymer ?
#
loop_
_entity_poly.entity_id
_entity_poly.type
_entity_poly.pdbx_seq_one_letter_code
_entity_poly.pdbx_strand_id
1 'polypeptide(L)'
;MENIKTKIDNIISKDDVVLFMKGTASMPQCGFSSKVAGVLNYLDINFQDVNVLEDEEIRQGIKDYSEWPTIPQLYIKGEFIGGCDIITEMVLSSEFDQLLNDKEINFSASKANEVRDANS
;
A
#
# COMPACT_ATOMS: atom_id res chain seq x y z
N MET A 1 26.12 6.54 9.61
CA MET A 1 25.26 5.42 9.20
C MET A 1 23.80 5.80 9.29
N GLU A 2 23.05 5.54 8.25
CA GLU A 2 21.60 5.81 8.24
C GLU A 2 20.91 4.84 9.17
N ASN A 3 20.06 5.32 10.09
CA ASN A 3 19.26 4.41 10.89
C ASN A 3 18.01 3.96 10.11
N ILE A 4 17.36 2.91 10.59
CA ILE A 4 16.23 2.32 9.86
C ILE A 4 15.04 3.28 9.74
N LYS A 5 14.79 4.10 10.75
CA LYS A 5 13.71 5.09 10.72
C LYS A 5 13.93 6.10 9.60
N THR A 6 15.15 6.64 9.49
CA THR A 6 15.52 7.59 8.43
C THR A 6 15.40 6.95 7.06
N LYS A 7 15.82 5.70 6.93
CA LYS A 7 15.72 4.95 5.68
C LYS A 7 14.25 4.81 5.24
N ILE A 8 13.36 4.45 6.17
CA ILE A 8 11.93 4.34 5.89
C ILE A 8 11.34 5.72 5.56
N ASP A 9 11.67 6.77 6.32
CA ASP A 9 11.23 8.14 6.04
C ASP A 9 11.57 8.54 4.59
N ASN A 10 12.79 8.22 4.15
CA ASN A 10 13.23 8.54 2.79
C ASN A 10 12.43 7.75 1.74
N ILE A 11 12.16 6.48 1.99
CA ILE A 11 11.39 5.64 1.06
C ILE A 11 9.98 6.18 0.88
N ILE A 12 9.27 6.46 1.98
CA ILE A 12 7.87 6.88 1.92
C ILE A 12 7.70 8.33 1.46
N SER A 13 8.76 9.15 1.52
CA SER A 13 8.69 10.53 1.05
C SER A 13 9.07 10.68 -0.43
N LYS A 14 9.75 9.70 -1.00
CA LYS A 14 10.23 9.75 -2.38
C LYS A 14 9.11 9.56 -3.41
N ASP A 15 8.13 8.74 -3.09
CA ASP A 15 6.99 8.44 -3.97
C ASP A 15 5.69 8.69 -3.22
N ASP A 16 4.67 9.12 -3.96
CA ASP A 16 3.36 9.44 -3.37
C ASP A 16 2.67 8.21 -2.77
N VAL A 17 2.78 7.07 -3.43
CA VAL A 17 2.17 5.81 -2.99
C VAL A 17 3.25 4.75 -2.89
N VAL A 18 3.40 4.18 -1.70
CA VAL A 18 4.42 3.15 -1.44
C VAL A 18 3.76 1.96 -0.76
N LEU A 19 3.99 0.78 -1.30
CA LEU A 19 3.49 -0.47 -0.75
C LEU A 19 4.66 -1.34 -0.27
N PHE A 20 4.75 -1.56 1.04
CA PHE A 20 5.68 -2.53 1.61
C PHE A 20 5.00 -3.89 1.55
N MET A 21 5.61 -4.84 0.84
CA MET A 21 4.99 -6.12 0.55
C MET A 21 6.00 -7.26 0.57
N LYS A 22 5.49 -8.48 0.62
CA LYS A 22 6.32 -9.69 0.47
C LYS A 22 6.35 -10.07 -1.01
N GLY A 23 7.53 -9.97 -1.60
CA GLY A 23 7.73 -10.09 -3.04
C GLY A 23 7.63 -8.75 -3.73
N THR A 24 7.42 -8.78 -5.03
CA THR A 24 7.23 -7.59 -5.85
C THR A 24 5.81 -7.55 -6.41
N ALA A 25 5.40 -6.39 -6.94
CA ALA A 25 4.07 -6.27 -7.55
C ALA A 25 3.88 -7.25 -8.71
N SER A 26 4.95 -7.52 -9.47
CA SER A 26 4.90 -8.48 -10.58
C SER A 26 5.02 -9.94 -10.13
N MET A 27 5.64 -10.20 -8.98
CA MET A 27 5.82 -11.55 -8.43
C MET A 27 5.60 -11.55 -6.91
N PRO A 28 4.34 -11.39 -6.47
CA PRO A 28 4.03 -11.40 -5.04
C PRO A 28 4.32 -12.77 -4.41
N GLN A 29 4.81 -12.77 -3.18
CA GLN A 29 5.14 -14.00 -2.44
C GLN A 29 4.19 -14.24 -1.26
N CYS A 30 3.07 -13.51 -1.20
CA CYS A 30 2.09 -13.61 -0.14
C CYS A 30 0.72 -13.22 -0.71
N GLY A 31 -0.31 -13.99 -0.38
CA GLY A 31 -1.67 -13.74 -0.89
C GLY A 31 -2.22 -12.37 -0.49
N PHE A 32 -1.92 -11.91 0.72
CA PHE A 32 -2.36 -10.59 1.18
C PHE A 32 -1.64 -9.47 0.43
N SER A 33 -0.34 -9.62 0.20
CA SER A 33 0.43 -8.66 -0.61
C SER A 33 -0.06 -8.63 -2.05
N SER A 34 -0.34 -9.80 -2.62
CA SER A 34 -0.88 -9.94 -3.97
C SER A 34 -2.20 -9.20 -4.11
N LYS A 35 -3.08 -9.33 -3.12
CA LYS A 35 -4.40 -8.69 -3.14
C LYS A 35 -4.30 -7.17 -3.16
N VAL A 36 -3.47 -6.58 -2.29
CA VAL A 36 -3.31 -5.13 -2.24
C VAL A 36 -2.66 -4.61 -3.52
N ALA A 37 -1.57 -5.23 -3.96
CA ALA A 37 -0.91 -4.84 -5.21
C ALA A 37 -1.88 -4.94 -6.39
N GLY A 38 -2.69 -6.00 -6.44
CA GLY A 38 -3.69 -6.20 -7.48
C GLY A 38 -4.74 -5.10 -7.50
N VAL A 39 -5.22 -4.69 -6.32
CA VAL A 39 -6.19 -3.59 -6.20
C VAL A 39 -5.60 -2.29 -6.72
N LEU A 40 -4.38 -1.95 -6.30
CA LEU A 40 -3.72 -0.73 -6.74
C LEU A 40 -3.52 -0.71 -8.26
N ASN A 41 -3.08 -1.83 -8.83
CA ASN A 41 -2.92 -1.96 -10.28
C ASN A 41 -4.26 -1.86 -11.01
N TYR A 42 -5.30 -2.52 -10.52
CA TYR A 42 -6.62 -2.49 -11.14
C TYR A 42 -7.21 -1.09 -11.17
N LEU A 43 -6.99 -0.32 -10.11
CA LEU A 43 -7.46 1.07 -10.02
C LEU A 43 -6.57 2.07 -10.76
N ASP A 44 -5.57 1.60 -11.49
CA ASP A 44 -4.61 2.43 -12.24
C ASP A 44 -3.85 3.42 -11.35
N ILE A 45 -3.55 3.02 -10.12
CA ILE A 45 -2.75 3.83 -9.20
C ILE A 45 -1.26 3.54 -9.44
N ASN A 46 -0.48 4.60 -9.66
CA ASN A 46 0.98 4.47 -9.72
C ASN A 46 1.51 4.31 -8.30
N PHE A 47 2.30 3.27 -8.06
CA PHE A 47 2.88 3.05 -6.74
C PHE A 47 4.26 2.41 -6.85
N GLN A 48 5.06 2.64 -5.82
CA GLN A 48 6.36 2.00 -5.65
C GLN A 48 6.19 0.81 -4.72
N ASP A 49 6.59 -0.37 -5.17
CA ASP A 49 6.61 -1.56 -4.32
C ASP A 49 7.97 -1.69 -3.63
N VAL A 50 7.96 -2.11 -2.38
CA VAL A 50 9.17 -2.37 -1.60
C VAL A 50 9.09 -3.81 -1.09
N ASN A 51 9.99 -4.65 -1.61
CA ASN A 51 10.03 -6.06 -1.23
C ASN A 51 10.77 -6.25 0.11
N VAL A 52 10.01 -6.43 1.18
CA VAL A 52 10.60 -6.58 2.52
C VAL A 52 11.35 -7.91 2.70
N LEU A 53 11.16 -8.86 1.78
CA LEU A 53 11.90 -10.13 1.84
C LEU A 53 13.38 -9.96 1.45
N GLU A 54 13.71 -8.87 0.78
CA GLU A 54 15.08 -8.57 0.37
C GLU A 54 15.85 -7.77 1.41
N ASP A 55 15.18 -7.24 2.43
CA ASP A 55 15.81 -6.40 3.45
C ASP A 55 15.15 -6.62 4.81
N GLU A 56 15.80 -7.44 5.63
CA GLU A 56 15.28 -7.80 6.95
C GLU A 56 15.17 -6.60 7.89
N GLU A 57 16.05 -5.61 7.75
CA GLU A 57 15.96 -4.39 8.57
C GLU A 57 14.70 -3.60 8.26
N ILE A 58 14.35 -3.49 6.97
CA ILE A 58 13.10 -2.84 6.56
C ILE A 58 11.91 -3.67 7.04
N ARG A 59 11.98 -5.01 6.91
CA ARG A 59 10.89 -5.89 7.33
C ARG A 59 10.52 -5.70 8.79
N GLN A 60 11.52 -5.68 9.66
CA GLN A 60 11.30 -5.47 11.09
C GLN A 60 11.01 -3.99 11.39
N GLY A 61 11.76 -3.09 10.78
CA GLY A 61 11.65 -1.66 11.03
C GLY A 61 10.31 -1.07 10.65
N ILE A 62 9.70 -1.54 9.56
CA ILE A 62 8.41 -0.99 9.13
C ILE A 62 7.28 -1.34 10.10
N LYS A 63 7.37 -2.48 10.76
CA LYS A 63 6.38 -2.87 11.78
C LYS A 63 6.48 -1.97 13.01
N ASP A 64 7.71 -1.66 13.43
CA ASP A 64 7.95 -0.74 14.53
C ASP A 64 7.55 0.69 14.15
N TYR A 65 7.89 1.09 12.93
CA TYR A 65 7.62 2.42 12.40
C TYR A 65 6.13 2.75 12.39
N SER A 66 5.31 1.81 11.94
CA SER A 66 3.85 1.97 11.83
C SER A 66 3.11 1.56 13.10
N GLU A 67 3.77 0.88 14.02
CA GLU A 67 3.13 0.19 15.14
C GLU A 67 2.06 -0.80 14.67
N TRP A 68 2.30 -1.40 13.50
CA TRP A 68 1.40 -2.37 12.87
C TRP A 68 2.16 -3.67 12.58
N PRO A 69 1.69 -4.81 13.06
CA PRO A 69 2.51 -6.03 13.12
C PRO A 69 2.61 -6.82 11.81
N THR A 70 1.83 -6.49 10.80
CA THR A 70 1.74 -7.33 9.60
C THR A 70 2.13 -6.60 8.32
N ILE A 71 2.48 -7.38 7.29
CA ILE A 71 2.75 -6.94 5.92
C ILE A 71 1.64 -7.55 5.06
N PRO A 72 1.04 -6.86 4.08
CA PRO A 72 1.50 -5.59 3.48
C PRO A 72 1.11 -4.35 4.27
N GLN A 73 1.79 -3.24 3.99
CA GLN A 73 1.48 -1.91 4.54
C GLN A 73 1.50 -0.87 3.44
N LEU A 74 0.43 -0.12 3.33
CA LEU A 74 0.30 0.94 2.32
C LEU A 74 0.53 2.31 2.94
N TYR A 75 1.36 3.13 2.29
CA TYR A 75 1.61 4.52 2.65
C TYR A 75 1.21 5.42 1.48
N ILE A 76 0.50 6.51 1.77
CA ILE A 76 0.13 7.51 0.77
C ILE A 76 0.55 8.88 1.30
N LYS A 77 1.39 9.60 0.53
CA LYS A 77 1.93 10.89 0.92
C LYS A 77 2.61 10.84 2.29
N GLY A 78 3.32 9.76 2.57
CA GLY A 78 4.04 9.56 3.82
C GLY A 78 3.19 9.12 4.99
N GLU A 79 1.89 8.94 4.81
CA GLU A 79 0.96 8.53 5.87
C GLU A 79 0.63 7.05 5.77
N PHE A 80 0.73 6.34 6.89
CA PHE A 80 0.32 4.94 6.96
C PHE A 80 -1.20 4.83 6.80
N ILE A 81 -1.65 4.07 5.80
CA ILE A 81 -3.09 3.90 5.53
C ILE A 81 -3.61 2.61 6.16
N GLY A 82 -2.91 1.50 5.94
CA GLY A 82 -3.32 0.23 6.52
C GLY A 82 -2.77 -0.97 5.76
N GLY A 83 -3.23 -2.14 6.18
CA GLY A 83 -2.92 -3.41 5.56
C GLY A 83 -4.06 -3.91 4.68
N CYS A 84 -4.01 -5.21 4.35
CA CYS A 84 -4.95 -5.82 3.39
C CYS A 84 -6.42 -5.63 3.76
N ASP A 85 -6.78 -5.93 5.00
CA ASP A 85 -8.20 -5.88 5.41
C ASP A 85 -8.75 -4.45 5.41
N ILE A 86 -7.95 -3.49 5.91
CA ILE A 86 -8.35 -2.08 5.95
C ILE A 86 -8.53 -1.54 4.54
N ILE A 87 -7.57 -1.80 3.64
CA ILE A 87 -7.64 -1.33 2.25
C ILE A 87 -8.86 -1.93 1.55
N THR A 88 -9.12 -3.22 1.76
CA THR A 88 -10.28 -3.89 1.16
C THR A 88 -11.58 -3.25 1.63
N GLU A 89 -11.72 -3.02 2.93
CA GLU A 89 -12.92 -2.36 3.47
C GLU A 89 -13.10 -0.95 2.92
N MET A 90 -12.02 -0.19 2.82
CA MET A 90 -12.06 1.19 2.31
C MET A 90 -12.48 1.22 0.84
N VAL A 91 -12.01 0.26 0.03
CA VAL A 91 -12.40 0.18 -1.38
C VAL A 91 -13.89 -0.13 -1.50
N LEU A 92 -14.40 -1.07 -0.71
CA LEU A 92 -15.81 -1.48 -0.76
C LEU A 92 -16.76 -0.42 -0.22
N SER A 93 -16.32 0.40 0.74
CA SER A 93 -17.14 1.46 1.33
C SER A 93 -17.03 2.80 0.59
N SER A 94 -16.22 2.90 -0.43
CA SER A 94 -15.84 4.11 -1.15
C SER A 94 -14.98 5.11 -0.35
N GLU A 95 -14.58 4.77 0.86
CA GLU A 95 -13.67 5.62 1.65
C GLU A 95 -12.31 5.74 0.97
N PHE A 96 -11.88 4.71 0.24
CA PHE A 96 -10.60 4.76 -0.48
C PHE A 96 -10.62 5.78 -1.61
N ASP A 97 -11.73 5.86 -2.33
CA ASP A 97 -11.92 6.86 -3.39
C ASP A 97 -11.77 8.27 -2.81
N GLN A 98 -12.43 8.52 -1.67
CA GLN A 98 -12.35 9.82 -1.01
C GLN A 98 -10.94 10.13 -0.53
N LEU A 99 -10.26 9.16 0.05
CA LEU A 99 -8.88 9.31 0.49
C LEU A 99 -7.96 9.68 -0.67
N LEU A 100 -8.09 8.98 -1.80
CA LEU A 100 -7.28 9.23 -2.99
C LEU A 100 -7.54 10.63 -3.54
N ASN A 101 -8.80 11.05 -3.58
CA ASN A 101 -9.16 12.41 -4.02
C ASN A 101 -8.59 13.47 -3.08
N ASP A 102 -8.73 13.27 -1.77
CA ASP A 102 -8.23 14.22 -0.76
C ASP A 102 -6.71 14.37 -0.83
N LYS A 103 -6.02 13.29 -1.16
CA LYS A 103 -4.56 13.30 -1.28
C LYS A 103 -4.07 13.56 -2.71
N GLU A 104 -4.99 13.87 -3.61
CA GLU A 104 -4.67 14.19 -5.01
C GLU A 104 -3.92 13.08 -5.73
N ILE A 105 -4.34 11.84 -5.51
CA ILE A 105 -3.79 10.66 -6.18
C ILE A 105 -4.70 10.29 -7.35
N ASN A 106 -4.13 10.15 -8.55
CA ASN A 106 -4.87 9.74 -9.73
C ASN A 106 -5.25 8.26 -9.64
N PHE A 107 -6.49 7.94 -9.96
CA PHE A 107 -6.99 6.57 -10.01
C PHE A 107 -8.21 6.50 -10.93
N SER A 108 -8.63 5.28 -11.29
CA SER A 108 -9.82 5.06 -12.11
C SER A 108 -11.07 4.92 -11.23
N ALA A 109 -11.88 5.96 -11.17
CA ALA A 109 -13.13 5.95 -10.42
C ALA A 109 -14.12 4.92 -11.00
N SER A 110 -14.15 4.74 -12.32
CA SER A 110 -15.03 3.75 -12.96
C SER A 110 -14.67 2.33 -12.55
N LYS A 111 -13.38 2.01 -12.47
CA LYS A 111 -12.93 0.69 -12.03
C LYS A 111 -13.18 0.46 -10.54
N ALA A 112 -13.08 1.51 -9.72
CA ALA A 112 -13.45 1.43 -8.32
C ALA A 112 -14.93 1.08 -8.16
N ASN A 113 -15.80 1.71 -8.96
CA ASN A 113 -17.23 1.38 -8.98
C ASN A 113 -17.49 -0.06 -9.42
N GLU A 114 -16.76 -0.55 -10.43
CA GLU A 114 -16.88 -1.94 -10.88
C GLU A 114 -16.57 -2.93 -9.75
N VAL A 115 -15.52 -2.66 -8.98
CA VAL A 115 -15.14 -3.52 -7.85
C VAL A 115 -16.26 -3.57 -6.81
N ARG A 116 -16.83 -2.40 -6.47
CA ARG A 116 -17.93 -2.33 -5.52
C ARG A 116 -19.16 -3.07 -6.02
N ASP A 117 -19.53 -2.86 -7.28
CA ASP A 117 -20.71 -3.51 -7.89
C ASP A 117 -20.56 -5.02 -7.93
N ALA A 118 -19.36 -5.52 -8.22
CA ALA A 118 -19.09 -6.95 -8.25
C ALA A 118 -19.18 -7.61 -6.87
N ASN A 119 -19.08 -6.81 -5.79
CA ASN A 119 -19.06 -7.29 -4.41
C ASN A 119 -20.32 -6.90 -3.62
N SER A 120 -21.29 -6.33 -4.29
CA SER A 120 -22.55 -5.94 -3.66
C SER A 120 -23.59 -7.05 -3.70
#